data_3a19f6586c10c22cbda35b3accadba0f
#
_entry.id   3a19f6586c10c22cbda35b3accadba0f
#
_cell.length_a   1.000
_cell.length_b   1.000
_cell.length_c   1.000
_cell.angle_alpha   90.00
_cell.angle_beta   90.00
_cell.angle_gamma   90.00
#
_symmetry.space_group_name_H-M   'P 1'
#
loop_
_entity.id
_entity.type
_entity.pdbx_description
1 polymer ?
#
loop_
_entity_poly.entity_id
_entity_poly.type
_entity_poly.pdbx_seq_one_letter_code
_entity_poly.pdbx_strand_id
1 'polypeptide(L)'
;MRLGIIGRAGAGKTTLFNSLTGSELPVGQGAGQLQVNSATLDIPDPRLKSLSDLYQPKKTTYAKATLSDIGGLQGEAGQAELPGALLDQLAQMEAFLLVLKGFEDPSSPGAPDPDRDLAALETEFLLRDLLRVESQQGRLAEERQKGARERGAIDREAGLLQRLAESLGQDRPLRGLSLTPEDERTLGGWGLLSRKPLLAVVNCEEERAEWPLQTSLPQLSVRGKLEMEIAQLPAEEAQDFRRDYGIAEPALGRVLRQAE
;
A
#
# COMPACT_ATOMS: atom_id res chain seq x y z
N MET A 1 -3.72 -9.60 -8.11
CA MET A 1 -3.69 -8.35 -7.33
C MET A 1 -2.23 -7.99 -7.04
N ARG A 2 -1.83 -6.71 -7.22
CA ARG A 2 -0.47 -6.22 -6.94
C ARG A 2 -0.52 -5.25 -5.76
N LEU A 3 0.12 -5.62 -4.65
CA LEU A 3 0.17 -4.84 -3.42
C LEU A 3 1.56 -4.25 -3.22
N GLY A 4 1.65 -2.93 -3.07
CA GLY A 4 2.89 -2.25 -2.73
C GLY A 4 3.04 -2.08 -1.23
N ILE A 5 4.14 -2.58 -0.66
CA ILE A 5 4.51 -2.31 0.72
C ILE A 5 5.31 -1.00 0.72
N ILE A 6 4.76 0.02 1.34
CA ILE A 6 5.31 1.38 1.35
C ILE A 6 5.38 1.91 2.78
N GLY A 7 6.12 2.98 2.99
CA GLY A 7 6.28 3.60 4.30
C GLY A 7 7.63 4.31 4.40
N ARG A 8 7.85 5.05 5.46
CA ARG A 8 9.09 5.80 5.70
C ARG A 8 10.30 4.87 5.85
N ALA A 9 11.51 5.42 5.67
CA ALA A 9 12.74 4.69 5.96
C ALA A 9 12.71 4.21 7.43
N GLY A 10 13.17 2.98 7.67
CA GLY A 10 13.20 2.41 9.03
C GLY A 10 11.85 1.95 9.59
N ALA A 11 10.72 2.06 8.86
CA ALA A 11 9.42 1.60 9.36
C ALA A 11 9.27 0.06 9.43
N GLY A 12 10.22 -0.70 8.86
CA GLY A 12 10.18 -2.16 8.85
C GLY A 12 9.44 -2.79 7.66
N LYS A 13 9.43 -2.11 6.51
CA LYS A 13 8.82 -2.63 5.27
C LYS A 13 9.34 -4.00 4.87
N THR A 14 10.68 -4.14 4.81
CA THR A 14 11.33 -5.42 4.47
C THR A 14 11.08 -6.49 5.53
N THR A 15 11.00 -6.10 6.81
CA THR A 15 10.62 -7.01 7.90
C THR A 15 9.19 -7.53 7.69
N LEU A 16 8.24 -6.63 7.39
CA LEU A 16 6.87 -7.03 7.05
C LEU A 16 6.84 -7.90 5.80
N PHE A 17 7.56 -7.53 4.73
CA PHE A 17 7.64 -8.35 3.52
C PHE A 17 8.11 -9.76 3.83
N ASN A 18 9.20 -9.91 4.60
CA ASN A 18 9.72 -11.21 5.01
C ASN A 18 8.70 -12.01 5.84
N SER A 19 8.01 -11.36 6.79
CA SER A 19 6.97 -12.01 7.60
C SER A 19 5.77 -12.51 6.78
N LEU A 20 5.42 -11.79 5.71
CA LEU A 20 4.30 -12.15 4.83
C LEU A 20 4.67 -13.23 3.82
N THR A 21 5.93 -13.28 3.39
CA THR A 21 6.37 -14.13 2.27
C THR A 21 7.22 -15.32 2.69
N GLY A 22 7.70 -15.34 3.93
CA GLY A 22 8.72 -16.28 4.39
C GLY A 22 10.08 -16.07 3.73
N SER A 23 10.33 -14.92 3.12
CA SER A 23 11.61 -14.57 2.51
C SER A 23 12.64 -14.16 3.56
N GLU A 24 13.93 -14.25 3.21
CA GLU A 24 15.06 -13.88 4.07
C GLU A 24 15.82 -12.67 3.48
N LEU A 25 15.11 -11.65 3.02
CA LEU A 25 15.78 -10.45 2.51
C LEU A 25 16.50 -9.72 3.66
N PRO A 26 17.72 -9.18 3.40
CA PRO A 26 18.46 -8.45 4.41
C PRO A 26 17.69 -7.19 4.86
N VAL A 27 17.49 -7.09 6.16
CA VAL A 27 16.79 -5.95 6.79
C VAL A 27 17.80 -4.84 7.10
N GLY A 28 17.40 -3.58 6.90
CA GLY A 28 18.24 -2.42 7.24
C GLY A 28 19.30 -2.05 6.19
N GLN A 29 19.40 -2.76 5.08
CA GLN A 29 20.27 -2.43 3.95
C GLN A 29 19.46 -1.74 2.86
N GLY A 30 19.93 -0.60 2.34
CA GLY A 30 19.33 0.05 1.16
C GLY A 30 18.89 1.51 1.33
N ALA A 31 19.45 2.24 2.30
CA ALA A 31 19.29 3.68 2.34
C ALA A 31 19.87 4.30 1.07
N GLY A 32 19.04 4.74 0.13
CA GLY A 32 19.44 5.55 -1.03
C GLY A 32 19.28 4.92 -2.41
N GLN A 33 18.99 3.65 -2.54
CA GLN A 33 18.70 3.02 -3.86
C GLN A 33 17.25 2.58 -3.95
N LEU A 34 16.61 2.83 -5.10
CA LEU A 34 15.31 2.27 -5.42
C LEU A 34 15.49 0.77 -5.65
N GLN A 35 15.19 -0.02 -4.64
CA GLN A 35 15.17 -1.48 -4.73
C GLN A 35 13.73 -1.95 -4.58
N VAL A 36 13.28 -2.77 -5.50
CA VAL A 36 11.95 -3.40 -5.46
C VAL A 36 12.13 -4.91 -5.40
N ASN A 37 11.74 -5.50 -4.29
CA ASN A 37 11.69 -6.95 -4.15
C ASN A 37 10.23 -7.39 -4.28
N SER A 38 9.95 -8.45 -5.02
CA SER A 38 8.58 -8.91 -5.24
C SER A 38 8.47 -10.41 -5.01
N ALA A 39 7.37 -10.82 -4.38
CA ALA A 39 7.00 -12.21 -4.21
C ALA A 39 5.53 -12.42 -4.57
N THR A 40 5.23 -13.55 -5.19
CA THR A 40 3.85 -13.91 -5.55
C THR A 40 3.39 -15.05 -4.67
N LEU A 41 2.28 -14.83 -3.98
CA LEU A 41 1.67 -15.75 -3.03
C LEU A 41 0.30 -16.20 -3.52
N ASP A 42 -0.07 -17.44 -3.20
CA ASP A 42 -1.42 -17.93 -3.38
C ASP A 42 -2.32 -17.38 -2.25
N ILE A 43 -3.52 -16.89 -2.60
CA ILE A 43 -4.51 -16.42 -1.64
C ILE A 43 -5.33 -17.62 -1.18
N PRO A 44 -5.22 -18.06 0.10
CA PRO A 44 -6.00 -19.17 0.60
C PRO A 44 -7.51 -18.84 0.62
N ASP A 45 -8.32 -19.62 -0.06
CA ASP A 45 -9.78 -19.51 0.01
C ASP A 45 -10.37 -20.82 0.57
N PRO A 46 -10.97 -20.80 1.78
CA PRO A 46 -11.61 -21.97 2.38
C PRO A 46 -12.72 -22.57 1.51
N ARG A 47 -13.44 -21.73 0.74
CA ARG A 47 -14.50 -22.18 -0.18
C ARG A 47 -13.90 -23.01 -1.31
N LEU A 48 -12.80 -22.55 -1.89
CA LEU A 48 -12.08 -23.25 -2.94
C LEU A 48 -11.51 -24.58 -2.43
N LYS A 49 -10.99 -24.59 -1.19
CA LYS A 49 -10.52 -25.81 -0.53
C LYS A 49 -11.67 -26.82 -0.37
N SER A 50 -12.80 -26.39 0.18
CA SER A 50 -13.98 -27.27 0.35
C SER A 50 -14.49 -27.83 -0.97
N LEU A 51 -14.52 -27.03 -2.04
CA LEU A 51 -14.89 -27.48 -3.39
C LEU A 51 -13.86 -28.47 -3.95
N SER A 52 -12.58 -28.20 -3.74
CA SER A 52 -11.51 -29.11 -4.18
C SER A 52 -11.59 -30.45 -3.48
N ASP A 53 -11.86 -30.46 -2.17
CA ASP A 53 -12.02 -31.68 -1.37
C ASP A 53 -13.26 -32.49 -1.82
N LEU A 54 -14.35 -31.81 -2.23
CA LEU A 54 -15.58 -32.44 -2.70
C LEU A 54 -15.46 -33.01 -4.10
N TYR A 55 -14.91 -32.24 -5.06
CA TYR A 55 -14.88 -32.63 -6.47
C TYR A 55 -13.60 -33.31 -6.90
N GLN A 56 -12.56 -33.31 -6.06
CA GLN A 56 -11.22 -33.90 -6.31
C GLN A 56 -10.68 -33.61 -7.73
N PRO A 57 -10.57 -32.32 -8.11
CA PRO A 57 -10.11 -31.93 -9.43
C PRO A 57 -8.63 -32.31 -9.65
N LYS A 58 -8.23 -32.49 -10.89
CA LYS A 58 -6.82 -32.76 -11.23
C LYS A 58 -5.88 -31.63 -10.82
N LYS A 59 -6.39 -30.39 -10.69
CA LYS A 59 -5.62 -29.22 -10.29
C LYS A 59 -6.55 -28.20 -9.64
N THR A 60 -6.14 -27.67 -8.49
CA THR A 60 -6.73 -26.50 -7.84
C THR A 60 -5.82 -25.30 -8.06
N THR A 61 -6.40 -24.17 -8.50
CA THR A 61 -5.63 -22.95 -8.73
C THR A 61 -6.20 -21.83 -7.86
N TYR A 62 -5.39 -21.32 -6.97
CA TYR A 62 -5.73 -20.19 -6.11
C TYR A 62 -5.53 -18.85 -6.84
N ALA A 63 -6.27 -17.84 -6.43
CA ALA A 63 -5.97 -16.48 -6.80
C ALA A 63 -4.56 -16.09 -6.28
N LYS A 64 -3.91 -15.14 -6.96
CA LYS A 64 -2.55 -14.76 -6.61
C LYS A 64 -2.48 -13.29 -6.23
N ALA A 65 -1.71 -13.00 -5.17
CA ALA A 65 -1.27 -11.66 -4.82
C ALA A 65 0.24 -11.54 -5.03
N THR A 66 0.67 -10.47 -5.68
CA THR A 66 2.08 -10.10 -5.76
C THR A 66 2.32 -8.97 -4.77
N LEU A 67 3.14 -9.22 -3.77
CA LEU A 67 3.63 -8.24 -2.80
C LEU A 67 4.94 -7.66 -3.34
N SER A 68 5.07 -6.34 -3.27
CA SER A 68 6.30 -5.64 -3.67
C SER A 68 6.79 -4.76 -2.52
N ASP A 69 7.98 -5.06 -1.97
CA ASP A 69 8.68 -4.20 -1.03
C ASP A 69 9.31 -3.05 -1.81
N ILE A 70 8.74 -1.86 -1.67
CA ILE A 70 9.17 -0.67 -2.40
C ILE A 70 9.99 0.20 -1.45
N GLY A 71 11.32 0.16 -1.63
CA GLY A 71 12.24 1.05 -0.95
C GLY A 71 12.18 2.48 -1.49
N GLY A 72 12.72 3.43 -0.73
CA GLY A 72 13.00 4.76 -1.28
C GLY A 72 12.05 5.90 -0.93
N LEU A 73 11.02 5.71 -0.10
CA LEU A 73 10.33 6.84 0.53
C LEU A 73 11.27 7.45 1.58
N GLN A 74 12.23 8.25 1.14
CA GLN A 74 13.17 8.98 1.98
C GLN A 74 12.91 10.48 1.86
N GLY A 75 12.90 11.16 2.99
CA GLY A 75 12.78 12.60 3.11
C GLY A 75 11.94 12.97 4.32
N GLU A 76 12.26 14.11 4.92
CA GLU A 76 11.31 14.78 5.81
C GLU A 76 10.10 15.22 4.99
N ALA A 77 8.91 15.17 5.59
CA ALA A 77 7.69 15.59 4.93
C ALA A 77 7.89 17.00 4.30
N GLY A 78 7.72 17.09 2.97
CA GLY A 78 7.80 18.34 2.23
C GLY A 78 9.16 18.72 1.64
N GLN A 79 10.23 17.91 1.76
CA GLN A 79 11.56 18.31 1.29
C GLN A 79 12.17 17.53 0.12
N ALA A 80 11.63 16.38 -0.26
CA ALA A 80 12.17 15.64 -1.39
C ALA A 80 11.08 15.24 -2.38
N GLU A 81 11.25 15.59 -3.64
CA GLU A 81 10.44 15.02 -4.71
C GLU A 81 10.68 13.51 -4.77
N LEU A 82 9.60 12.73 -4.75
CA LEU A 82 9.70 11.29 -5.01
C LEU A 82 10.30 11.08 -6.41
N PRO A 83 11.38 10.29 -6.55
CA PRO A 83 11.97 10.03 -7.86
C PRO A 83 10.92 9.50 -8.85
N GLY A 84 10.99 9.93 -10.11
CA GLY A 84 10.04 9.51 -11.15
C GLY A 84 9.93 7.98 -11.26
N ALA A 85 11.06 7.27 -11.17
CA ALA A 85 11.09 5.81 -11.18
C ALA A 85 10.32 5.18 -10.00
N LEU A 86 10.30 5.83 -8.83
CA LEU A 86 9.49 5.40 -7.69
C LEU A 86 8.00 5.63 -7.95
N LEU A 87 7.64 6.79 -8.50
CA LEU A 87 6.25 7.09 -8.89
C LEU A 87 5.72 6.08 -9.90
N ASP A 88 6.54 5.67 -10.88
CA ASP A 88 6.18 4.64 -11.86
C ASP A 88 5.92 3.29 -11.20
N GLN A 89 6.72 2.90 -10.20
CA GLN A 89 6.49 1.68 -9.43
C GLN A 89 5.19 1.77 -8.61
N LEU A 90 4.98 2.88 -7.91
CA LEU A 90 3.74 3.11 -7.15
C LEU A 90 2.52 3.11 -8.06
N ALA A 91 2.62 3.70 -9.25
CA ALA A 91 1.53 3.73 -10.23
C ALA A 91 1.07 2.33 -10.65
N GLN A 92 1.97 1.36 -10.72
CA GLN A 92 1.68 -0.02 -11.12
C GLN A 92 0.97 -0.85 -10.04
N MET A 93 1.00 -0.43 -8.78
CA MET A 93 0.34 -1.15 -7.69
C MET A 93 -1.17 -0.92 -7.74
N GLU A 94 -1.95 -1.91 -7.31
CA GLU A 94 -3.41 -1.84 -7.24
C GLU A 94 -3.88 -1.33 -5.89
N ALA A 95 -3.13 -1.62 -4.82
CA ALA A 95 -3.36 -1.13 -3.46
C ALA A 95 -2.04 -1.02 -2.69
N PHE A 96 -2.08 -0.37 -1.53
CA PHE A 96 -0.92 -0.18 -0.68
C PHE A 96 -1.10 -0.77 0.73
N LEU A 97 -0.04 -1.40 1.22
CA LEU A 97 0.19 -1.68 2.63
C LEU A 97 1.14 -0.60 3.16
N LEU A 98 0.60 0.35 3.91
CA LEU A 98 1.36 1.47 4.46
C LEU A 98 1.91 1.08 5.83
N VAL A 99 3.21 0.82 5.87
CA VAL A 99 3.92 0.42 7.10
C VAL A 99 4.30 1.64 7.90
N LEU A 100 3.79 1.71 9.11
CA LEU A 100 4.01 2.77 10.08
C LEU A 100 4.87 2.24 11.23
N LYS A 101 5.81 3.07 11.70
CA LYS A 101 6.74 2.72 12.75
C LYS A 101 6.07 2.83 14.12
N GLY A 102 5.88 1.72 14.81
CA GLY A 102 5.33 1.61 16.15
C GLY A 102 6.33 1.03 17.18
N PHE A 103 7.63 1.20 16.94
CA PHE A 103 8.71 0.71 17.82
C PHE A 103 9.81 1.76 17.97
N GLU A 104 10.54 1.67 19.06
CA GLU A 104 11.73 2.51 19.28
C GLU A 104 12.91 2.02 18.44
N ASP A 105 13.68 2.96 17.89
CA ASP A 105 14.85 2.67 17.06
C ASP A 105 15.99 3.60 17.49
N PRO A 106 17.07 3.06 18.07
CA PRO A 106 18.22 3.87 18.50
C PRO A 106 18.87 4.69 17.39
N SER A 107 18.70 4.29 16.13
CA SER A 107 19.24 5.00 14.96
C SER A 107 18.37 6.18 14.51
N SER A 108 17.14 6.29 15.03
CA SER A 108 16.18 7.32 14.67
C SER A 108 15.62 7.96 15.95
N PRO A 109 16.18 9.11 16.36
CA PRO A 109 15.80 9.74 17.64
C PRO A 109 14.35 10.21 17.61
N GLY A 110 13.65 9.98 18.74
CA GLY A 110 12.26 10.37 18.97
C GLY A 110 11.33 9.18 19.15
N ALA A 111 10.27 9.38 19.93
CA ALA A 111 9.24 8.36 20.13
C ALA A 111 8.50 8.09 18.81
N PRO A 112 8.10 6.85 18.54
CA PRO A 112 7.29 6.53 17.36
C PRO A 112 5.93 7.24 17.40
N ASP A 113 5.54 7.82 16.28
CA ASP A 113 4.25 8.51 16.11
C ASP A 113 3.60 8.05 14.79
N PRO A 114 2.94 6.88 14.80
CA PRO A 114 2.32 6.34 13.59
C PRO A 114 1.21 7.22 13.00
N ASP A 115 0.45 7.96 13.83
CA ASP A 115 -0.59 8.86 13.34
C ASP A 115 0.00 10.02 12.56
N ARG A 116 1.08 10.62 13.05
CA ARG A 116 1.81 11.67 12.33
C ARG A 116 2.43 11.16 11.03
N ASP A 117 3.00 9.97 11.04
CA ASP A 117 3.60 9.36 9.84
C ASP A 117 2.53 9.04 8.80
N LEU A 118 1.36 8.55 9.21
CA LEU A 118 0.21 8.33 8.35
C LEU A 118 -0.24 9.64 7.69
N ALA A 119 -0.49 10.67 8.49
CA ALA A 119 -0.94 11.97 8.00
C ALA A 119 0.06 12.59 7.00
N ALA A 120 1.36 12.47 7.26
CA ALA A 120 2.41 13.00 6.39
C ALA A 120 2.45 12.27 5.03
N LEU A 121 2.29 10.94 5.02
CA LEU A 121 2.28 10.16 3.78
C LEU A 121 0.98 10.36 2.98
N GLU A 122 -0.17 10.50 3.64
CA GLU A 122 -1.41 10.86 2.95
C GLU A 122 -1.31 12.24 2.31
N THR A 123 -0.78 13.23 3.03
CA THR A 123 -0.53 14.59 2.48
C THR A 123 0.38 14.55 1.25
N GLU A 124 1.44 13.75 1.27
CA GLU A 124 2.32 13.58 0.12
C GLU A 124 1.56 13.01 -1.10
N PHE A 125 0.69 12.02 -0.89
CA PHE A 125 -0.13 11.46 -1.97
C PHE A 125 -1.12 12.48 -2.54
N LEU A 126 -1.77 13.25 -1.68
CA LEU A 126 -2.69 14.33 -2.09
C LEU A 126 -1.98 15.37 -2.93
N LEU A 127 -0.82 15.84 -2.48
CA LEU A 127 -0.03 16.85 -3.19
C LEU A 127 0.41 16.34 -4.58
N ARG A 128 0.87 15.09 -4.67
CA ARG A 128 1.28 14.47 -5.94
C ARG A 128 0.12 14.35 -6.92
N ASP A 129 -1.03 13.92 -6.42
CA ASP A 129 -2.21 13.79 -7.26
C ASP A 129 -2.72 15.16 -7.72
N LEU A 130 -2.66 16.19 -6.85
CA LEU A 130 -3.04 17.55 -7.21
C LEU A 130 -2.16 18.09 -8.35
N LEU A 131 -0.84 18.00 -8.23
CA LEU A 131 0.11 18.40 -9.28
C LEU A 131 -0.16 17.66 -10.60
N ARG A 132 -0.51 16.38 -10.53
CA ARG A 132 -0.86 15.57 -11.70
C ARG A 132 -2.15 16.08 -12.35
N VAL A 133 -3.17 16.34 -11.55
CA VAL A 133 -4.47 16.87 -12.02
C VAL A 133 -4.31 18.24 -12.66
N GLU A 134 -3.57 19.16 -12.03
CA GLU A 134 -3.27 20.48 -12.58
C GLU A 134 -2.53 20.40 -13.93
N SER A 135 -1.55 19.54 -14.03
CA SER A 135 -0.82 19.28 -15.28
C SER A 135 -1.77 18.79 -16.39
N GLN A 136 -2.73 17.91 -16.07
CA GLN A 136 -3.71 17.45 -17.04
C GLN A 136 -4.72 18.54 -17.42
N GLN A 137 -5.14 19.40 -16.49
CA GLN A 137 -5.97 20.57 -16.78
C GLN A 137 -5.28 21.50 -17.79
N GLY A 138 -3.98 21.77 -17.62
CA GLY A 138 -3.20 22.56 -18.54
C GLY A 138 -3.16 21.96 -19.96
N ARG A 139 -2.91 20.65 -20.05
CA ARG A 139 -2.93 19.92 -21.34
C ARG A 139 -4.30 19.98 -22.03
N LEU A 140 -5.35 19.75 -21.27
CA LEU A 140 -6.72 19.77 -21.79
C LEU A 140 -7.11 21.16 -22.31
N ALA A 141 -6.68 22.24 -21.64
CA ALA A 141 -6.87 23.61 -22.08
C ALA A 141 -6.17 23.89 -23.44
N GLU A 142 -4.94 23.39 -23.64
CA GLU A 142 -4.25 23.47 -24.92
C GLU A 142 -4.94 22.68 -26.02
N GLU A 143 -5.40 21.45 -25.73
CA GLU A 143 -6.14 20.62 -26.70
C GLU A 143 -7.43 21.30 -27.14
N ARG A 144 -8.13 21.96 -26.21
CA ARG A 144 -9.33 22.76 -26.49
C ARG A 144 -9.05 23.90 -27.48
N GLN A 145 -7.93 24.60 -27.30
CA GLN A 145 -7.52 25.69 -28.20
C GLN A 145 -7.14 25.18 -29.59
N LYS A 146 -6.48 24.03 -29.67
CA LYS A 146 -6.06 23.41 -30.93
C LYS A 146 -7.20 22.74 -31.69
N GLY A 147 -8.37 22.55 -31.10
CA GLY A 147 -9.52 21.86 -31.72
C GLY A 147 -9.25 20.38 -32.03
N ALA A 148 -8.33 19.74 -31.30
CA ALA A 148 -7.84 18.41 -31.59
C ALA A 148 -8.83 17.28 -31.24
N ARG A 149 -9.85 17.58 -30.42
CA ARG A 149 -10.84 16.60 -29.92
C ARG A 149 -12.25 17.19 -29.96
N GLU A 150 -13.26 16.31 -29.90
CA GLU A 150 -14.66 16.71 -29.75
C GLU A 150 -14.88 17.54 -28.49
N ARG A 151 -15.55 18.70 -28.63
CA ARG A 151 -15.77 19.63 -27.51
C ARG A 151 -16.50 18.97 -26.34
N GLY A 152 -17.51 18.15 -26.61
CA GLY A 152 -18.26 17.47 -25.55
C GLY A 152 -17.41 16.49 -24.72
N ALA A 153 -16.43 15.82 -25.34
CA ALA A 153 -15.49 14.97 -24.63
C ALA A 153 -14.52 15.78 -23.74
N ILE A 154 -14.04 16.93 -24.26
CA ILE A 154 -13.20 17.85 -23.51
C ILE A 154 -13.94 18.42 -22.29
N ASP A 155 -15.20 18.83 -22.47
CA ASP A 155 -16.00 19.43 -21.39
C ASP A 155 -16.31 18.40 -20.27
N ARG A 156 -16.56 17.12 -20.61
CA ARG A 156 -16.72 16.04 -19.63
C ARG A 156 -15.43 15.79 -18.83
N GLU A 157 -14.31 15.70 -19.52
CA GLU A 157 -13.00 15.50 -18.87
C GLU A 157 -12.60 16.70 -18.00
N ALA A 158 -12.89 17.94 -18.44
CA ALA A 158 -12.68 19.14 -17.63
C ALA A 158 -13.53 19.13 -16.33
N GLY A 159 -14.79 18.71 -16.45
CA GLY A 159 -15.67 18.56 -15.28
C GLY A 159 -15.17 17.49 -14.29
N LEU A 160 -14.63 16.38 -14.80
CA LEU A 160 -13.99 15.37 -13.96
C LEU A 160 -12.76 15.95 -13.25
N LEU A 161 -11.82 16.55 -14.00
CA LEU A 161 -10.62 17.17 -13.47
C LEU A 161 -10.91 18.22 -12.39
N GLN A 162 -11.97 19.02 -12.58
CA GLN A 162 -12.40 19.99 -11.58
C GLN A 162 -12.83 19.31 -10.28
N ARG A 163 -13.66 18.26 -10.34
CA ARG A 163 -14.08 17.50 -9.14
C ARG A 163 -12.89 16.87 -8.41
N LEU A 164 -11.90 16.35 -9.15
CA LEU A 164 -10.67 15.81 -8.56
C LEU A 164 -9.88 16.92 -7.84
N ALA A 165 -9.66 18.06 -8.49
CA ALA A 165 -8.94 19.19 -7.92
C ALA A 165 -9.64 19.75 -6.67
N GLU A 166 -10.97 19.86 -6.67
CA GLU A 166 -11.76 20.29 -5.51
C GLU A 166 -11.64 19.33 -4.32
N SER A 167 -11.68 18.01 -4.58
CA SER A 167 -11.48 17.00 -3.52
C SER A 167 -10.08 17.11 -2.90
N LEU A 168 -9.06 17.15 -3.74
CA LEU A 168 -7.66 17.23 -3.31
C LEU A 168 -7.35 18.55 -2.60
N GLY A 169 -7.89 19.67 -3.09
CA GLY A 169 -7.75 21.00 -2.46
C GLY A 169 -8.47 21.14 -1.11
N GLN A 170 -9.30 20.16 -0.75
CA GLN A 170 -9.96 20.06 0.57
C GLN A 170 -9.34 18.94 1.42
N ASP A 171 -8.13 18.53 1.12
CA ASP A 171 -7.38 17.43 1.78
C ASP A 171 -8.16 16.10 1.81
N ARG A 172 -9.01 15.85 0.80
CA ARG A 172 -9.80 14.62 0.71
C ARG A 172 -9.21 13.67 -0.32
N PRO A 173 -8.80 12.44 0.09
CA PRO A 173 -8.28 11.43 -0.81
C PRO A 173 -9.30 10.99 -1.89
N LEU A 174 -8.81 10.75 -3.09
CA LEU A 174 -9.66 10.38 -4.24
C LEU A 174 -10.31 9.00 -4.10
N ARG A 175 -9.84 8.14 -3.20
CA ARG A 175 -10.47 6.84 -2.89
C ARG A 175 -11.87 6.97 -2.30
N GLY A 176 -12.19 8.10 -1.68
CA GLY A 176 -13.54 8.43 -1.15
C GLY A 176 -14.47 9.11 -2.16
N LEU A 177 -13.97 9.45 -3.37
CA LEU A 177 -14.77 10.15 -4.36
C LEU A 177 -15.59 9.15 -5.19
N SER A 178 -16.90 9.38 -5.30
CA SER A 178 -17.75 8.60 -6.17
C SER A 178 -17.49 8.94 -7.64
N LEU A 179 -17.06 7.95 -8.40
CA LEU A 179 -16.75 8.03 -9.83
C LEU A 179 -17.70 7.16 -10.64
N THR A 180 -18.04 7.62 -11.85
CA THR A 180 -18.79 6.81 -12.79
C THR A 180 -17.86 5.79 -13.49
N PRO A 181 -18.40 4.71 -14.10
CA PRO A 181 -17.58 3.79 -14.89
C PRO A 181 -16.84 4.45 -16.07
N GLU A 182 -17.33 5.59 -16.57
CA GLU A 182 -16.67 6.38 -17.60
C GLU A 182 -15.49 7.18 -17.01
N ASP A 183 -15.69 7.80 -15.83
CA ASP A 183 -14.62 8.48 -15.08
C ASP A 183 -13.49 7.50 -14.78
N GLU A 184 -13.84 6.29 -14.29
CA GLU A 184 -12.88 5.23 -13.98
C GLU A 184 -12.02 4.83 -15.19
N ARG A 185 -12.65 4.71 -16.37
CA ARG A 185 -11.93 4.44 -17.63
C ARG A 185 -11.02 5.57 -18.03
N THR A 186 -11.48 6.81 -17.87
CA THR A 186 -10.68 8.01 -18.17
C THR A 186 -9.45 8.11 -17.26
N LEU A 187 -9.60 7.79 -15.99
CA LEU A 187 -8.50 7.82 -15.00
C LEU A 187 -7.59 6.59 -15.07
N GLY A 188 -7.97 5.59 -15.88
CA GLY A 188 -7.15 4.40 -16.09
C GLY A 188 -5.75 4.77 -16.58
N GLY A 189 -4.72 4.33 -15.86
CA GLY A 189 -3.33 4.60 -16.20
C GLY A 189 -2.78 5.96 -15.70
N TRP A 190 -3.58 6.81 -15.04
CA TRP A 190 -3.07 8.07 -14.49
C TRP A 190 -2.20 7.89 -13.25
N GLY A 191 -2.25 6.73 -12.61
CA GLY A 191 -1.39 6.41 -11.45
C GLY A 191 -1.66 7.29 -10.22
N LEU A 192 -2.89 7.78 -10.05
CA LEU A 192 -3.29 8.59 -8.89
C LEU A 192 -3.15 7.78 -7.60
N LEU A 193 -2.33 8.26 -6.68
CA LEU A 193 -1.93 7.51 -5.49
C LEU A 193 -3.02 7.54 -4.41
N SER A 194 -3.61 8.70 -4.15
CA SER A 194 -4.67 8.86 -3.14
C SER A 194 -5.98 8.17 -3.53
N ARG A 195 -6.11 7.71 -4.79
CA ARG A 195 -7.24 6.93 -5.27
C ARG A 195 -7.15 5.44 -4.90
N LYS A 196 -5.95 4.93 -4.69
CA LYS A 196 -5.72 3.52 -4.43
C LYS A 196 -6.17 3.12 -3.03
N PRO A 197 -6.74 1.90 -2.86
CA PRO A 197 -7.00 1.35 -1.54
C PRO A 197 -5.74 1.33 -0.68
N LEU A 198 -5.89 1.62 0.61
CA LEU A 198 -4.80 1.74 1.56
C LEU A 198 -5.15 0.99 2.84
N LEU A 199 -4.28 0.07 3.25
CA LEU A 199 -4.31 -0.59 4.55
C LEU A 199 -3.14 -0.06 5.39
N ALA A 200 -3.45 0.58 6.53
CA ALA A 200 -2.44 1.02 7.48
C ALA A 200 -1.97 -0.16 8.33
N VAL A 201 -0.66 -0.41 8.35
CA VAL A 201 -0.04 -1.50 9.12
C VAL A 201 0.95 -0.90 10.11
N VAL A 202 0.62 -0.91 11.40
CA VAL A 202 1.55 -0.48 12.44
C VAL A 202 2.47 -1.64 12.79
N ASN A 203 3.76 -1.45 12.54
CA ASN A 203 4.80 -2.40 12.93
C ASN A 203 5.20 -2.12 14.37
N CYS A 204 4.73 -2.96 15.29
CA CYS A 204 4.88 -2.82 16.73
C CYS A 204 6.08 -3.58 17.28
N GLU A 205 6.50 -3.22 18.49
CA GLU A 205 7.43 -3.99 19.31
C GLU A 205 6.81 -5.33 19.74
N GLU A 206 7.65 -6.23 20.22
CA GLU A 206 7.24 -7.57 20.64
C GLU A 206 6.25 -7.52 21.81
N GLU A 207 6.45 -6.61 22.74
CA GLU A 207 5.64 -6.43 23.94
C GLU A 207 4.31 -5.71 23.65
N ARG A 208 4.19 -5.06 22.51
CA ARG A 208 3.02 -4.30 22.11
C ARG A 208 2.25 -4.97 20.99
N ALA A 209 1.19 -5.67 21.33
CA ALA A 209 0.38 -6.40 20.35
C ALA A 209 -0.48 -5.50 19.46
N GLU A 210 -0.91 -4.33 19.94
CA GLU A 210 -1.83 -3.44 19.23
C GLU A 210 -1.46 -1.96 19.39
N TRP A 211 -1.63 -1.22 18.32
CA TRP A 211 -1.54 0.24 18.29
C TRP A 211 -2.69 0.80 17.45
N PRO A 212 -3.80 1.21 18.06
CA PRO A 212 -4.93 1.79 17.35
C PRO A 212 -4.56 3.18 16.80
N LEU A 213 -4.81 3.40 15.51
CA LEU A 213 -4.65 4.70 14.86
C LEU A 213 -5.95 5.50 14.91
N GLN A 214 -5.82 6.82 14.90
CA GLN A 214 -6.95 7.75 14.79
C GLN A 214 -7.34 7.99 13.32
N THR A 215 -7.81 6.96 12.66
CA THR A 215 -8.16 6.99 11.24
C THR A 215 -9.40 6.15 10.93
N SER A 216 -10.09 6.48 9.85
CA SER A 216 -11.17 5.65 9.28
C SER A 216 -10.64 4.59 8.30
N LEU A 217 -9.34 4.57 8.01
CA LEU A 217 -8.75 3.56 7.15
C LEU A 217 -8.80 2.17 7.79
N PRO A 218 -8.88 1.11 7.00
CA PRO A 218 -8.56 -0.23 7.47
C PRO A 218 -7.16 -0.23 8.10
N GLN A 219 -7.04 -0.82 9.28
CA GLN A 219 -5.78 -0.82 10.02
C GLN A 219 -5.48 -2.18 10.66
N LEU A 220 -4.20 -2.46 10.83
CA LEU A 220 -3.69 -3.70 11.39
C LEU A 220 -2.41 -3.41 12.19
N SER A 221 -2.28 -4.02 13.37
CA SER A 221 -1.01 -4.04 14.11
C SER A 221 -0.31 -5.38 13.90
N VAL A 222 1.01 -5.34 13.66
CA VAL A 222 1.86 -6.51 13.41
C VAL A 222 3.12 -6.38 14.26
N ARG A 223 3.50 -7.44 14.95
CA ARG A 223 4.81 -7.55 15.60
C ARG A 223 5.83 -8.05 14.58
N GLY A 224 6.23 -7.14 13.67
CA GLY A 224 6.88 -7.52 12.42
C GLY A 224 8.14 -8.35 12.58
N LYS A 225 9.00 -8.03 13.57
CA LYS A 225 10.23 -8.80 13.84
C LYS A 225 9.90 -10.21 14.33
N LEU A 226 9.04 -10.33 15.33
CA LEU A 226 8.62 -11.62 15.89
C LEU A 226 7.91 -12.48 14.83
N GLU A 227 6.99 -11.91 14.08
CA GLU A 227 6.25 -12.66 13.05
C GLU A 227 7.13 -13.05 11.86
N MET A 228 8.16 -12.26 11.55
CA MET A 228 9.18 -12.63 10.57
C MET A 228 10.01 -13.83 11.03
N GLU A 229 10.47 -13.83 12.28
CA GLU A 229 11.22 -14.94 12.86
C GLU A 229 10.37 -16.22 12.89
N ILE A 230 9.11 -16.13 13.30
CA ILE A 230 8.18 -17.25 13.27
C ILE A 230 7.92 -17.78 11.85
N ALA A 231 7.84 -16.89 10.85
CA ALA A 231 7.59 -17.29 9.47
C ALA A 231 8.75 -18.10 8.84
N GLN A 232 9.93 -18.02 9.44
CA GLN A 232 11.13 -18.76 9.03
C GLN A 232 11.27 -20.13 9.72
N LEU A 233 10.45 -20.42 10.73
CA LEU A 233 10.47 -21.70 11.45
C LEU A 233 9.76 -22.81 10.67
N PRO A 234 10.09 -24.09 10.95
CA PRO A 234 9.28 -25.22 10.50
C PRO A 234 7.81 -25.08 10.98
N ALA A 235 6.86 -25.58 10.20
CA ALA A 235 5.44 -25.36 10.42
C ALA A 235 4.95 -25.75 11.83
N GLU A 236 5.45 -26.84 12.39
CA GLU A 236 5.10 -27.32 13.73
C GLU A 236 5.61 -26.35 14.82
N GLU A 237 6.89 -25.99 14.75
CA GLU A 237 7.49 -25.02 15.68
C GLU A 237 6.81 -23.64 15.56
N ALA A 238 6.57 -23.16 14.34
CA ALA A 238 5.87 -21.91 14.11
C ALA A 238 4.47 -21.87 14.75
N GLN A 239 3.76 -23.00 14.81
CA GLN A 239 2.45 -23.08 15.45
C GLN A 239 2.56 -22.96 16.98
N ASP A 240 3.54 -23.61 17.58
CA ASP A 240 3.78 -23.55 19.03
C ASP A 240 4.19 -22.12 19.45
N PHE A 241 5.14 -21.52 18.75
CA PHE A 241 5.54 -20.14 19.00
C PHE A 241 4.37 -19.15 18.86
N ARG A 242 3.56 -19.26 17.81
CA ARG A 242 2.36 -18.41 17.68
C ARG A 242 1.43 -18.53 18.89
N ARG A 243 1.20 -19.73 19.37
CA ARG A 243 0.35 -19.98 20.54
C ARG A 243 0.93 -19.33 21.79
N ASP A 244 2.24 -19.50 22.03
CA ASP A 244 2.93 -18.96 23.21
C ASP A 244 2.94 -17.41 23.22
N TYR A 245 3.06 -16.79 22.06
CA TYR A 245 3.01 -15.33 21.89
C TYR A 245 1.59 -14.78 21.64
N GLY A 246 0.55 -15.61 21.69
CA GLY A 246 -0.85 -15.18 21.51
C GLY A 246 -1.16 -14.66 20.10
N ILE A 247 -0.45 -15.16 19.09
CA ILE A 247 -0.71 -14.82 17.68
C ILE A 247 -1.71 -15.82 17.11
N ALA A 248 -2.99 -15.46 17.10
CA ALA A 248 -4.06 -16.35 16.65
C ALA A 248 -3.94 -16.72 15.17
N GLU A 249 -3.43 -15.79 14.35
CA GLU A 249 -3.30 -15.95 12.89
C GLU A 249 -2.04 -15.24 12.38
N PRO A 250 -1.32 -15.81 11.39
CA PRO A 250 -0.18 -15.17 10.75
C PRO A 250 -0.54 -13.81 10.13
N ALA A 251 0.42 -12.88 10.07
CA ALA A 251 0.24 -11.55 9.46
C ALA A 251 -0.32 -11.64 8.03
N LEU A 252 0.13 -12.59 7.23
CA LEU A 252 -0.36 -12.79 5.86
C LEU A 252 -1.89 -12.98 5.81
N GLY A 253 -2.45 -13.88 6.62
CA GLY A 253 -3.90 -14.14 6.64
C GLY A 253 -4.69 -12.91 7.06
N ARG A 254 -4.19 -12.16 8.06
CA ARG A 254 -4.80 -10.91 8.54
C ARG A 254 -4.78 -9.82 7.47
N VAL A 255 -3.65 -9.66 6.76
CA VAL A 255 -3.50 -8.69 5.65
C VAL A 255 -4.41 -9.04 4.47
N LEU A 256 -4.43 -10.30 4.04
CA LEU A 256 -5.26 -10.72 2.90
C LEU A 256 -6.75 -10.53 3.17
N ARG A 257 -7.21 -10.80 4.40
CA ARG A 257 -8.62 -10.61 4.80
C ARG A 257 -9.03 -9.13 4.81
N GLN A 258 -8.13 -8.22 5.11
CA GLN A 258 -8.40 -6.77 5.07
C GLN A 258 -8.29 -6.19 3.66
N ALA A 259 -7.68 -6.92 2.72
CA ALA A 259 -7.47 -6.48 1.35
C ALA A 259 -8.57 -6.98 0.38
N GLU A 260 -9.50 -7.84 0.84
CA GLU A 260 -10.71 -8.27 0.13
C GLU A 260 -11.80 -7.20 0.20
#